data_4d5332d2bc0d5d28d34e8f17b9da8238
#
_entry.id   4d5332d2bc0d5d28d34e8f17b9da8238
#
_cell.length_a   1.000
_cell.length_b   1.000
_cell.length_c   1.000
_cell.angle_alpha   90.00
_cell.angle_beta   90.00
_cell.angle_gamma   90.00
#
_symmetry.space_group_name_H-M   'P 1'
#
loop_
_entity.id
_entity.type
_entity.pdbx_description
1 polymer ?
#
loop_
_entity_poly.entity_id
_entity_poly.type
_entity_poly.pdbx_seq_one_letter_code
_entity_poly.pdbx_strand_id
1 'polypeptide(L)'
;MIPKTDFIKPSPFKLYLPEGTGPFPLICLTPILGRLLFLDDLFFEKRFAKFFADNGFAAALIDRPIFEFNPSRGLEQIQEYLEESVQRNKKVLDSLLARKEIDPERTGSFGISFGAVANSLWAAKDARLKAHVLVLAGGNIPEIILTSRDPLMKDYLKAIIAGRGAGNELKSALQNAIQWDLLKLCSSIPRENVFLLLGIFDRVIRFRYGLDLWRVLGKPKTYFLPLGHYTALLAVPLLKWKVLKFFRKKFNVREAVKI
;
A
#
# COMPACT_ATOMS: atom_id res chain seq x y z
N MET A 1 -3.52 25.53 39.73
CA MET A 1 -2.52 24.99 38.79
C MET A 1 -3.04 23.62 38.33
N ILE A 2 -3.66 23.56 37.14
CA ILE A 2 -4.24 22.30 36.55
C ILE A 2 -3.08 21.60 35.88
N PRO A 3 -2.83 20.30 36.17
CA PRO A 3 -1.76 19.58 35.48
C PRO A 3 -2.10 19.48 33.99
N LYS A 4 -1.13 19.84 33.15
CA LYS A 4 -1.18 19.58 31.69
C LYS A 4 -1.26 18.08 31.50
N THR A 5 -2.40 17.56 31.09
CA THR A 5 -2.54 16.24 30.55
C THR A 5 -1.75 16.19 29.24
N ASP A 6 -0.59 15.56 29.28
CA ASP A 6 0.14 15.18 28.07
C ASP A 6 -0.76 14.23 27.28
N PHE A 7 -1.35 14.74 26.20
CA PHE A 7 -2.04 13.92 25.22
C PHE A 7 -0.99 13.00 24.61
N ILE A 8 -0.96 11.75 25.05
CA ILE A 8 -0.18 10.69 24.39
C ILE A 8 -0.70 10.62 22.96
N LYS A 9 0.11 11.09 21.99
CA LYS A 9 -0.22 10.94 20.57
C LYS A 9 -0.41 9.45 20.30
N PRO A 10 -1.51 9.03 19.66
CA PRO A 10 -1.69 7.62 19.34
C PRO A 10 -0.48 7.14 18.54
N SER A 11 -0.06 5.90 18.81
CA SER A 11 1.05 5.28 18.09
C SER A 11 0.78 5.32 16.57
N PRO A 12 1.74 5.71 15.74
CA PRO A 12 1.55 5.80 14.28
C PRO A 12 1.39 4.43 13.61
N PHE A 13 1.39 3.35 14.38
CA PHE A 13 1.16 1.97 13.91
C PHE A 13 0.65 1.07 15.04
N LYS A 14 0.02 -0.04 14.67
CA LYS A 14 -0.32 -1.13 15.57
C LYS A 14 0.55 -2.34 15.24
N LEU A 15 1.30 -2.85 16.23
CA LEU A 15 2.19 -3.99 16.06
C LEU A 15 1.52 -5.27 16.58
N TYR A 16 1.55 -6.32 15.78
CA TYR A 16 1.15 -7.68 16.09
C TYR A 16 2.41 -8.55 16.10
N LEU A 17 2.70 -9.20 17.20
CA LEU A 17 3.85 -10.07 17.35
C LEU A 17 3.43 -11.54 17.34
N PRO A 18 4.24 -12.44 16.76
CA PRO A 18 4.09 -13.88 16.97
C PRO A 18 4.33 -14.27 18.42
N GLU A 19 3.93 -15.47 18.79
CA GLU A 19 4.39 -16.11 20.03
C GLU A 19 5.89 -16.39 19.98
N GLY A 20 6.57 -16.27 21.12
CA GLY A 20 8.02 -16.50 21.27
C GLY A 20 8.84 -15.21 21.45
N THR A 21 10.14 -15.34 21.39
CA THR A 21 11.09 -14.27 21.76
C THR A 21 11.65 -13.46 20.59
N GLY A 22 11.50 -13.89 19.33
CA GLY A 22 12.09 -13.25 18.16
C GLY A 22 13.60 -13.48 18.00
N PRO A 23 14.32 -12.74 17.15
CA PRO A 23 13.78 -11.67 16.28
C PRO A 23 12.94 -12.22 15.14
N PHE A 24 11.80 -11.58 14.89
CA PHE A 24 10.83 -11.98 13.87
C PHE A 24 11.01 -11.20 12.57
N PRO A 25 10.84 -11.82 11.39
CA PRO A 25 10.72 -11.10 10.13
C PRO A 25 9.49 -10.19 10.18
N LEU A 26 9.62 -8.99 9.63
CA LEU A 26 8.60 -7.93 9.69
C LEU A 26 7.84 -7.80 8.37
N ILE A 27 6.51 -7.67 8.45
CA ILE A 27 5.66 -7.23 7.35
C ILE A 27 4.97 -5.93 7.75
N CYS A 28 5.24 -4.85 7.01
CA CYS A 28 4.55 -3.57 7.15
C CYS A 28 3.30 -3.55 6.27
N LEU A 29 2.14 -3.26 6.87
CA LEU A 29 0.87 -3.16 6.16
C LEU A 29 0.49 -1.70 6.01
N THR A 30 0.32 -1.24 4.76
CA THR A 30 -0.17 0.10 4.44
C THR A 30 -1.64 0.02 4.01
N PRO A 31 -2.52 0.79 4.66
CA PRO A 31 -3.96 0.70 4.45
C PRO A 31 -4.42 1.22 3.08
N ILE A 32 -5.64 0.81 2.70
CA ILE A 32 -6.37 1.39 1.55
C ILE A 32 -6.73 2.85 1.80
N LEU A 33 -7.05 3.59 0.74
CA LEU A 33 -7.62 4.94 0.84
C LEU A 33 -9.14 4.84 1.07
N GLY A 34 -9.66 5.59 2.05
CA GLY A 34 -11.10 5.64 2.33
C GLY A 34 -11.64 4.40 3.06
N ARG A 35 -12.96 4.35 3.22
CA ARG A 35 -13.70 3.23 3.82
C ARG A 35 -14.26 2.34 2.73
N LEU A 36 -14.22 1.04 2.92
CA LEU A 36 -14.90 0.11 2.04
C LEU A 36 -16.34 -0.09 2.53
N LEU A 37 -17.30 0.61 1.93
CA LEU A 37 -18.75 0.46 2.22
C LEU A 37 -19.03 0.51 3.75
N PHE A 38 -19.58 -0.57 4.31
CA PHE A 38 -19.99 -0.69 5.71
C PHE A 38 -18.94 -1.38 6.60
N LEU A 39 -17.77 -1.68 6.06
CA LEU A 39 -16.71 -2.36 6.82
C LEU A 39 -15.92 -1.35 7.65
N ASP A 40 -15.55 -1.76 8.86
CA ASP A 40 -14.65 -1.00 9.73
C ASP A 40 -13.38 -0.60 8.98
N ASP A 41 -12.91 0.61 9.22
CA ASP A 41 -11.62 1.07 8.73
C ASP A 41 -10.56 0.03 9.11
N LEU A 42 -9.79 -0.41 8.11
CA LEU A 42 -8.72 -1.38 8.30
C LEU A 42 -9.17 -2.84 8.55
N PHE A 43 -10.42 -3.19 8.20
CA PHE A 43 -10.94 -4.54 8.43
C PHE A 43 -10.07 -5.65 7.80
N PHE A 44 -9.67 -5.46 6.54
CA PHE A 44 -8.82 -6.44 5.85
C PHE A 44 -7.40 -6.44 6.40
N GLU A 45 -6.84 -5.27 6.62
CA GLU A 45 -5.47 -5.09 7.09
C GLU A 45 -5.28 -5.67 8.49
N LYS A 46 -6.23 -5.45 9.41
CA LYS A 46 -6.22 -6.06 10.75
C LYS A 46 -6.22 -7.58 10.69
N ARG A 47 -7.04 -8.17 9.80
CA ARG A 47 -7.10 -9.63 9.61
C ARG A 47 -5.81 -10.18 9.02
N PHE A 48 -5.20 -9.46 8.06
CA PHE A 48 -3.90 -9.85 7.52
C PHE A 48 -2.79 -9.70 8.54
N ALA A 49 -2.77 -8.62 9.33
CA ALA A 49 -1.77 -8.42 10.38
C ALA A 49 -1.82 -9.55 11.41
N LYS A 50 -3.03 -9.88 11.90
CA LYS A 50 -3.20 -11.03 12.79
C LYS A 50 -2.77 -12.34 12.12
N PHE A 51 -3.18 -12.59 10.87
CA PHE A 51 -2.82 -13.79 10.13
C PHE A 51 -1.29 -13.94 9.97
N PHE A 52 -0.56 -12.86 9.70
CA PHE A 52 0.89 -12.88 9.63
C PHE A 52 1.50 -13.18 11.00
N ALA A 53 0.99 -12.58 12.08
CA ALA A 53 1.46 -12.82 13.43
C ALA A 53 1.26 -14.30 13.83
N ASP A 54 0.07 -14.85 13.58
CA ASP A 54 -0.25 -16.27 13.82
C ASP A 54 0.64 -17.25 12.99
N ASN A 55 1.39 -16.73 12.02
CA ASN A 55 2.24 -17.51 11.11
C ASN A 55 3.74 -17.14 11.18
N GLY A 56 4.18 -16.53 12.28
CA GLY A 56 5.59 -16.32 12.60
C GLY A 56 6.21 -15.03 12.05
N PHE A 57 5.40 -14.03 11.66
CA PHE A 57 5.85 -12.73 11.21
C PHE A 57 5.39 -11.63 12.15
N ALA A 58 6.26 -10.75 12.58
CA ALA A 58 5.82 -9.48 13.14
C ALA A 58 5.08 -8.70 12.05
N ALA A 59 3.92 -8.14 12.37
CA ALA A 59 3.10 -7.41 11.41
C ALA A 59 2.76 -6.04 11.96
N ALA A 60 3.21 -4.99 11.29
CA ALA A 60 2.95 -3.61 11.66
C ALA A 60 1.89 -3.00 10.74
N LEU A 61 0.71 -2.75 11.27
CA LEU A 61 -0.33 -2.01 10.58
C LEU A 61 -0.08 -0.52 10.80
N ILE A 62 0.35 0.17 9.73
CA ILE A 62 0.70 1.58 9.75
C ILE A 62 -0.56 2.42 9.60
N ASP A 63 -0.72 3.46 10.42
CA ASP A 63 -1.81 4.41 10.28
C ASP A 63 -1.64 5.21 8.99
N ARG A 64 -2.73 5.42 8.27
CA ARG A 64 -2.70 6.27 7.09
C ARG A 64 -2.80 7.75 7.49
N PRO A 65 -2.18 8.66 6.71
CA PRO A 65 -2.50 10.08 6.81
C PRO A 65 -3.99 10.31 6.49
N ILE A 66 -4.60 11.26 7.17
CA ILE A 66 -5.95 11.70 6.80
C ILE A 66 -5.82 12.46 5.49
N PHE A 67 -6.48 11.97 4.45
CA PHE A 67 -6.54 12.66 3.16
C PHE A 67 -7.89 13.38 3.06
N GLU A 68 -7.83 14.70 3.19
CA GLU A 68 -8.97 15.58 2.96
C GLU A 68 -8.82 16.23 1.60
N PHE A 69 -9.75 15.92 0.72
CA PHE A 69 -9.84 16.60 -0.57
C PHE A 69 -10.22 18.07 -0.35
N ASN A 70 -9.26 18.94 -0.57
CA ASN A 70 -9.48 20.37 -0.61
C ASN A 70 -9.21 20.90 -2.03
N PRO A 71 -10.25 21.15 -2.84
CA PRO A 71 -10.07 21.63 -4.21
C PRO A 71 -9.26 22.93 -4.33
N SER A 72 -9.25 23.75 -3.28
CA SER A 72 -8.48 25.01 -3.25
C SER A 72 -6.96 24.81 -3.14
N ARG A 73 -6.49 23.62 -2.69
CA ARG A 73 -5.06 23.31 -2.58
C ARG A 73 -4.39 22.92 -3.90
N GLY A 74 -5.16 22.83 -4.98
CA GLY A 74 -4.61 22.48 -6.29
C GLY A 74 -4.38 20.97 -6.47
N LEU A 75 -3.65 20.63 -7.54
CA LEU A 75 -3.35 19.25 -7.92
C LEU A 75 -2.16 18.67 -7.13
N GLU A 76 -1.31 19.53 -6.62
CA GLU A 76 -0.07 19.23 -5.91
C GLU A 76 -0.35 18.45 -4.62
N GLN A 77 -1.53 18.61 -4.03
CA GLN A 77 -1.93 17.88 -2.82
C GLN A 77 -1.86 16.35 -2.96
N ILE A 78 -1.98 15.81 -4.18
CA ILE A 78 -1.81 14.36 -4.41
C ILE A 78 -0.34 13.97 -4.28
N GLN A 79 0.55 14.75 -4.87
CA GLN A 79 1.99 14.57 -4.74
C GLN A 79 2.40 14.63 -3.26
N GLU A 80 1.96 15.68 -2.55
CA GLU A 80 2.22 15.87 -1.12
C GLU A 80 1.74 14.67 -0.28
N TYR A 81 0.55 14.16 -0.56
CA TYR A 81 -0.01 13.01 0.15
C TYR A 81 0.77 11.70 -0.10
N LEU A 82 1.24 11.49 -1.34
CA LEU A 82 2.10 10.34 -1.66
C LEU A 82 3.44 10.44 -0.93
N GLU A 83 4.04 11.63 -0.92
CA GLU A 83 5.30 11.88 -0.22
C GLU A 83 5.15 11.70 1.30
N GLU A 84 4.12 12.30 1.89
CA GLU A 84 3.83 12.17 3.32
C GLU A 84 3.61 10.70 3.71
N SER A 85 2.87 9.93 2.88
CA SER A 85 2.64 8.51 3.12
C SER A 85 3.96 7.73 3.16
N VAL A 86 4.86 7.97 2.21
CA VAL A 86 6.17 7.30 2.17
C VAL A 86 7.05 7.73 3.33
N GLN A 87 7.10 9.02 3.65
CA GLN A 87 7.92 9.52 4.78
C GLN A 87 7.43 8.99 6.12
N ARG A 88 6.12 8.90 6.32
CA ARG A 88 5.52 8.28 7.50
C ARG A 88 5.93 6.81 7.61
N ASN A 89 5.80 6.06 6.52
CA ASN A 89 6.15 4.64 6.49
C ASN A 89 7.63 4.42 6.80
N LYS A 90 8.54 5.29 6.31
CA LYS A 90 9.97 5.24 6.64
C LYS A 90 10.23 5.49 8.12
N LYS A 91 9.62 6.52 8.72
CA LYS A 91 9.74 6.82 10.15
C LYS A 91 9.22 5.68 11.03
N VAL A 92 8.12 5.04 10.63
CA VAL A 92 7.59 3.86 11.32
C VAL A 92 8.58 2.70 11.22
N LEU A 93 9.14 2.45 10.04
CA LEU A 93 10.16 1.40 9.86
C LEU A 93 11.38 1.66 10.74
N ASP A 94 11.87 2.91 10.83
CA ASP A 94 12.99 3.28 11.70
C ASP A 94 12.71 2.87 13.17
N SER A 95 11.51 3.20 13.65
CA SER A 95 11.07 2.85 15.01
C SER A 95 10.93 1.34 15.22
N LEU A 96 10.51 0.60 14.19
CA LEU A 96 10.34 -0.85 14.26
C LEU A 96 11.69 -1.58 14.24
N LEU A 97 12.63 -1.13 13.40
CA LEU A 97 13.95 -1.75 13.29
C LEU A 97 14.83 -1.51 14.53
N ALA A 98 14.51 -0.52 15.35
CA ALA A 98 15.16 -0.30 16.64
C ALA A 98 14.73 -1.30 17.74
N ARG A 99 13.70 -2.14 17.47
CA ARG A 99 13.17 -3.08 18.44
C ARG A 99 13.89 -4.41 18.36
N LYS A 100 14.27 -4.96 19.51
CA LYS A 100 14.96 -6.26 19.62
C LYS A 100 14.15 -7.47 19.10
N GLU A 101 12.82 -7.35 19.06
CA GLU A 101 11.92 -8.39 18.58
C GLU A 101 11.85 -8.47 17.06
N ILE A 102 12.41 -7.49 16.34
CA ILE A 102 12.34 -7.38 14.87
C ILE A 102 13.68 -7.72 14.23
N ASP A 103 13.63 -8.55 13.20
CA ASP A 103 14.79 -8.84 12.37
C ASP A 103 14.93 -7.76 11.27
N PRO A 104 15.97 -6.92 11.32
CA PRO A 104 16.14 -5.84 10.37
C PRO A 104 16.46 -6.30 8.94
N GLU A 105 16.98 -7.51 8.76
CA GLU A 105 17.33 -8.06 7.46
C GLU A 105 16.16 -8.75 6.74
N ARG A 106 15.06 -9.03 7.46
CA ARG A 106 13.89 -9.72 6.92
C ARG A 106 12.64 -8.85 7.00
N THR A 107 12.63 -7.78 6.20
CA THR A 107 11.54 -6.80 6.20
C THR A 107 10.81 -6.78 4.85
N GLY A 108 9.48 -6.71 4.89
CA GLY A 108 8.63 -6.65 3.71
C GLY A 108 7.43 -5.72 3.88
N SER A 109 6.72 -5.51 2.78
CA SER A 109 5.50 -4.71 2.78
C SER A 109 4.33 -5.45 2.12
N PHE A 110 3.13 -5.19 2.62
CA PHE A 110 1.86 -5.64 2.08
C PHE A 110 0.93 -4.45 1.94
N GLY A 111 0.36 -4.26 0.76
CA GLY A 111 -0.59 -3.18 0.52
C GLY A 111 -1.64 -3.55 -0.51
N ILE A 112 -2.82 -2.94 -0.37
CA ILE A 112 -3.96 -3.12 -1.25
C ILE A 112 -4.35 -1.75 -1.82
N SER A 113 -4.65 -1.65 -3.11
CA SER A 113 -5.13 -0.43 -3.76
C SER A 113 -4.16 0.75 -3.50
N PHE A 114 -4.60 1.84 -2.89
CA PHE A 114 -3.73 2.96 -2.52
C PHE A 114 -2.54 2.51 -1.66
N GLY A 115 -2.75 1.59 -0.70
CA GLY A 115 -1.66 1.04 0.11
C GLY A 115 -0.61 0.32 -0.73
N ALA A 116 -1.00 -0.33 -1.83
CA ALA A 116 -0.05 -0.93 -2.77
C ALA A 116 0.69 0.14 -3.60
N VAL A 117 0.03 1.24 -3.98
CA VAL A 117 0.68 2.39 -4.63
C VAL A 117 1.74 3.00 -3.70
N ALA A 118 1.36 3.31 -2.46
CA ALA A 118 2.28 3.88 -1.46
C ALA A 118 3.46 2.92 -1.17
N ASN A 119 3.21 1.61 -1.05
CA ASN A 119 4.26 0.61 -0.85
C ASN A 119 5.20 0.48 -2.05
N SER A 120 4.70 0.62 -3.27
CA SER A 120 5.54 0.60 -4.47
C SER A 120 6.52 1.78 -4.47
N LEU A 121 6.02 2.98 -4.16
CA LEU A 121 6.84 4.19 -4.04
C LEU A 121 7.84 4.09 -2.87
N TRP A 122 7.41 3.54 -1.74
CA TRP A 122 8.27 3.30 -0.59
C TRP A 122 9.38 2.30 -0.93
N ALA A 123 9.04 1.16 -1.55
CA ALA A 123 10.00 0.15 -1.98
C ALA A 123 11.08 0.71 -2.93
N ALA A 124 10.68 1.60 -3.85
CA ALA A 124 11.61 2.25 -4.77
C ALA A 124 12.58 3.24 -4.07
N LYS A 125 12.23 3.70 -2.86
CA LYS A 125 12.99 4.73 -2.12
C LYS A 125 13.61 4.21 -0.81
N ASP A 126 13.46 2.93 -0.49
CA ASP A 126 13.97 2.35 0.75
C ASP A 126 14.40 0.89 0.55
N ALA A 127 15.68 0.68 0.36
CA ALA A 127 16.26 -0.64 0.07
C ALA A 127 16.23 -1.60 1.28
N ARG A 128 15.81 -1.16 2.45
CA ARG A 128 15.63 -2.03 3.64
C ARG A 128 14.47 -2.99 3.45
N LEU A 129 13.46 -2.62 2.67
CA LEU A 129 12.37 -3.52 2.34
C LEU A 129 12.81 -4.54 1.27
N LYS A 130 12.72 -5.82 1.57
CA LYS A 130 13.25 -6.92 0.75
C LYS A 130 12.16 -7.73 0.02
N ALA A 131 10.90 -7.56 0.38
CA ALA A 131 9.79 -8.29 -0.25
C ALA A 131 8.50 -7.45 -0.25
N HIS A 132 7.76 -7.48 -1.36
CA HIS A 132 6.58 -6.63 -1.54
C HIS A 132 5.41 -7.43 -2.10
N VAL A 133 4.27 -7.37 -1.44
CA VAL A 133 3.00 -7.86 -1.97
C VAL A 133 2.11 -6.67 -2.30
N LEU A 134 1.82 -6.51 -3.58
CA LEU A 134 1.09 -5.37 -4.12
C LEU A 134 -0.23 -5.87 -4.74
N VAL A 135 -1.34 -5.52 -4.13
CA VAL A 135 -2.67 -5.97 -4.53
C VAL A 135 -3.43 -4.82 -5.17
N LEU A 136 -3.91 -5.00 -6.39
CA LEU A 136 -4.68 -4.00 -7.15
C LEU A 136 -3.93 -2.67 -7.31
N ALA A 137 -2.62 -2.73 -7.57
CA ALA A 137 -1.78 -1.58 -7.87
C ALA A 137 -1.74 -1.26 -9.36
N GLY A 138 -1.39 -0.03 -9.70
CA GLY A 138 -1.14 0.40 -11.06
C GLY A 138 -0.26 1.64 -11.12
N GLY A 139 0.47 1.80 -12.21
CA GLY A 139 1.22 3.00 -12.54
C GLY A 139 0.38 4.01 -13.35
N ASN A 140 0.99 5.15 -13.69
CA ASN A 140 0.33 6.27 -14.36
C ASN A 140 -0.79 6.90 -13.49
N ILE A 141 -0.40 7.41 -12.32
CA ILE A 141 -1.33 7.98 -11.34
C ILE A 141 -2.23 9.07 -11.95
N PRO A 142 -1.74 10.00 -12.80
CA PRO A 142 -2.59 10.96 -13.48
C PRO A 142 -3.75 10.32 -14.26
N GLU A 143 -3.47 9.28 -15.03
CA GLU A 143 -4.49 8.56 -15.80
C GLU A 143 -5.46 7.77 -14.90
N ILE A 144 -4.97 7.23 -13.79
CA ILE A 144 -5.82 6.56 -12.79
C ILE A 144 -6.84 7.57 -12.26
N ILE A 145 -6.42 8.77 -11.88
CA ILE A 145 -7.31 9.83 -11.38
C ILE A 145 -8.36 10.19 -12.42
N LEU A 146 -7.96 10.42 -13.67
CA LEU A 146 -8.86 10.81 -14.76
C LEU A 146 -9.89 9.74 -15.12
N THR A 147 -9.58 8.47 -14.89
CA THR A 147 -10.38 7.35 -15.41
C THR A 147 -10.96 6.44 -14.34
N SER A 148 -10.65 6.68 -13.08
CA SER A 148 -11.13 5.89 -11.95
C SER A 148 -12.65 5.96 -11.81
N ARG A 149 -13.25 4.81 -11.44
CA ARG A 149 -14.66 4.75 -11.06
C ARG A 149 -14.89 4.74 -9.55
N ASP A 150 -13.82 4.94 -8.78
CA ASP A 150 -13.94 5.14 -7.34
C ASP A 150 -14.75 6.41 -7.02
N PRO A 151 -15.72 6.37 -6.08
CA PRO A 151 -16.54 7.53 -5.75
C PRO A 151 -15.71 8.74 -5.28
N LEU A 152 -14.73 8.52 -4.40
CA LEU A 152 -13.87 9.57 -3.87
C LEU A 152 -13.06 10.24 -4.98
N MET A 153 -12.49 9.45 -5.90
CA MET A 153 -11.74 9.97 -7.05
C MET A 153 -12.65 10.73 -8.02
N LYS A 154 -13.88 10.27 -8.22
CA LYS A 154 -14.86 10.98 -9.07
C LYS A 154 -15.25 12.33 -8.49
N ASP A 155 -15.48 12.41 -7.19
CA ASP A 155 -15.86 13.67 -6.54
C ASP A 155 -14.69 14.65 -6.56
N TYR A 156 -13.47 14.18 -6.34
CA TYR A 156 -12.26 14.98 -6.53
C TYR A 156 -12.15 15.49 -7.97
N LEU A 157 -12.27 14.62 -8.95
CA LEU A 157 -12.17 14.99 -10.37
C LEU A 157 -13.23 16.01 -10.77
N LYS A 158 -14.50 15.85 -10.32
CA LYS A 158 -15.58 16.83 -10.55
C LYS A 158 -15.21 18.20 -9.99
N ALA A 159 -14.70 18.27 -8.77
CA ALA A 159 -14.31 19.53 -8.15
C ALA A 159 -13.16 20.23 -8.90
N ILE A 160 -12.18 19.47 -9.36
CA ILE A 160 -11.07 20.01 -10.16
C ILE A 160 -11.57 20.51 -11.52
N ILE A 161 -12.42 19.75 -12.22
CA ILE A 161 -12.98 20.14 -13.53
C ILE A 161 -13.80 21.42 -13.40
N ALA A 162 -14.59 21.58 -12.34
CA ALA A 162 -15.38 22.78 -12.10
C ALA A 162 -14.51 24.05 -11.96
N GLY A 163 -13.30 23.92 -11.39
CA GLY A 163 -12.39 25.05 -11.21
C GLY A 163 -11.39 25.30 -12.36
N ARG A 164 -11.04 24.26 -13.13
CA ARG A 164 -9.95 24.34 -14.12
C ARG A 164 -10.34 23.92 -15.55
N GLY A 165 -11.57 23.41 -15.75
CA GLY A 165 -11.97 22.80 -17.02
C GLY A 165 -11.50 21.33 -17.13
N ALA A 166 -11.82 20.74 -18.28
CA ALA A 166 -11.54 19.33 -18.59
C ALA A 166 -10.65 19.23 -19.84
N GLY A 167 -10.20 18.00 -20.15
CA GLY A 167 -9.48 17.71 -21.39
C GLY A 167 -7.98 17.62 -21.26
N ASN A 168 -7.26 17.91 -22.35
CA ASN A 168 -5.80 17.71 -22.42
C ASN A 168 -5.04 18.62 -21.46
N GLU A 169 -5.53 19.82 -21.22
CA GLU A 169 -4.91 20.75 -20.26
C GLU A 169 -4.91 20.20 -18.85
N LEU A 170 -6.03 19.64 -18.39
CA LEU A 170 -6.10 18.99 -17.08
C LEU A 170 -5.17 17.79 -17.00
N LYS A 171 -5.10 16.96 -18.05
CA LYS A 171 -4.19 15.82 -18.11
C LYS A 171 -2.73 16.28 -17.97
N SER A 172 -2.31 17.28 -18.73
CA SER A 172 -0.97 17.85 -18.66
C SER A 172 -0.68 18.45 -17.27
N ALA A 173 -1.64 19.17 -16.69
CA ALA A 173 -1.51 19.72 -15.36
C ALA A 173 -1.33 18.62 -14.28
N LEU A 174 -2.08 17.53 -14.34
CA LEU A 174 -1.91 16.38 -13.44
C LEU A 174 -0.55 15.71 -13.63
N GLN A 175 -0.08 15.56 -14.88
CA GLN A 175 1.25 14.99 -15.17
C GLN A 175 2.38 15.85 -14.63
N ASN A 176 2.21 17.18 -14.64
CA ASN A 176 3.18 18.11 -14.08
C ASN A 176 3.15 18.15 -12.54
N ALA A 177 1.96 18.08 -11.94
CA ALA A 177 1.79 18.10 -10.51
C ALA A 177 2.23 16.79 -9.83
N ILE A 178 2.09 15.63 -10.49
CA ILE A 178 2.37 14.31 -9.92
C ILE A 178 3.65 13.75 -10.54
N GLN A 179 4.79 13.98 -9.88
CA GLN A 179 6.09 13.49 -10.30
C GLN A 179 6.42 12.09 -9.73
N TRP A 180 5.84 11.74 -8.60
CA TRP A 180 6.00 10.42 -7.99
C TRP A 180 5.04 9.41 -8.61
N ASP A 181 5.38 8.97 -9.81
CA ASP A 181 4.64 7.92 -10.51
C ASP A 181 5.42 6.59 -10.49
N LEU A 182 4.69 5.50 -10.32
CA LEU A 182 5.26 4.15 -10.21
C LEU A 182 6.01 3.75 -11.47
N LEU A 183 5.54 4.19 -12.65
CA LEU A 183 6.20 3.88 -13.92
C LEU A 183 7.59 4.53 -14.04
N LYS A 184 7.79 5.66 -13.35
CA LYS A 184 9.08 6.35 -13.33
C LYS A 184 10.03 5.80 -12.26
N LEU A 185 9.51 5.33 -11.13
CA LEU A 185 10.31 5.08 -9.93
C LEU A 185 10.54 3.60 -9.64
N CYS A 186 9.65 2.69 -10.07
CA CYS A 186 9.67 1.31 -9.60
C CYS A 186 10.56 0.35 -10.43
N SER A 187 11.22 0.82 -11.49
CA SER A 187 12.10 -0.03 -12.32
C SER A 187 13.32 -0.58 -11.60
N SER A 188 13.73 0.06 -10.49
CA SER A 188 14.84 -0.38 -9.65
C SER A 188 14.49 -1.51 -8.69
N ILE A 189 13.21 -1.84 -8.51
CA ILE A 189 12.79 -2.90 -7.60
C ILE A 189 13.02 -4.27 -8.26
N PRO A 190 13.84 -5.17 -7.66
CA PRO A 190 14.06 -6.49 -8.24
C PRO A 190 12.76 -7.28 -8.35
N ARG A 191 12.46 -7.81 -9.54
CA ARG A 191 11.19 -8.52 -9.83
C ARG A 191 10.92 -9.69 -8.90
N GLU A 192 11.96 -10.39 -8.46
CA GLU A 192 11.87 -11.52 -7.53
C GLU A 192 11.47 -11.11 -6.11
N ASN A 193 11.53 -9.81 -5.80
CA ASN A 193 11.08 -9.23 -4.53
C ASN A 193 9.61 -8.82 -4.55
N VAL A 194 8.94 -8.95 -5.70
CA VAL A 194 7.56 -8.49 -5.88
C VAL A 194 6.61 -9.64 -6.17
N PHE A 195 5.44 -9.59 -5.55
CA PHE A 195 4.31 -10.44 -5.85
C PHE A 195 3.08 -9.57 -6.10
N LEU A 196 2.51 -9.63 -7.32
CA LEU A 196 1.37 -8.83 -7.74
C LEU A 196 0.07 -9.66 -7.73
N LEU A 197 -1.04 -8.98 -7.40
CA LEU A 197 -2.40 -9.45 -7.64
C LEU A 197 -3.14 -8.34 -8.38
N LEU A 198 -3.60 -8.61 -9.61
CA LEU A 198 -4.27 -7.63 -10.47
C LEU A 198 -5.67 -8.10 -10.83
N GLY A 199 -6.65 -7.21 -10.78
CA GLY A 199 -8.02 -7.46 -11.20
C GLY A 199 -8.20 -7.18 -12.70
N ILE A 200 -8.62 -8.18 -13.50
CA ILE A 200 -8.79 -8.03 -14.96
C ILE A 200 -9.95 -7.06 -15.26
N PHE A 201 -11.01 -7.09 -14.45
CA PHE A 201 -12.18 -6.21 -14.61
C PHE A 201 -12.16 -5.01 -13.67
N ASP A 202 -10.97 -4.64 -13.16
CA ASP A 202 -10.80 -3.48 -12.31
C ASP A 202 -11.13 -2.18 -13.06
N ARG A 203 -12.04 -1.38 -12.48
CA ARG A 203 -12.48 -0.10 -13.03
C ARG A 203 -12.10 1.09 -12.14
N VAL A 204 -11.46 0.83 -11.01
CA VAL A 204 -10.87 1.84 -10.11
C VAL A 204 -9.43 2.10 -10.54
N ILE A 205 -8.59 1.06 -10.48
CA ILE A 205 -7.26 1.06 -11.08
C ILE A 205 -7.33 0.11 -12.28
N ARG A 206 -7.62 0.66 -13.46
CA ARG A 206 -7.87 -0.17 -14.66
C ARG A 206 -6.73 -1.14 -14.92
N PHE A 207 -7.07 -2.34 -15.34
CA PHE A 207 -6.13 -3.45 -15.58
C PHE A 207 -4.91 -3.05 -16.42
N ARG A 208 -5.09 -2.19 -17.43
CA ARG A 208 -3.98 -1.67 -18.26
C ARG A 208 -2.89 -0.98 -17.42
N TYR A 209 -3.26 -0.21 -16.38
CA TYR A 209 -2.30 0.45 -15.51
C TYR A 209 -1.55 -0.52 -14.60
N GLY A 210 -2.23 -1.60 -14.17
CA GLY A 210 -1.60 -2.72 -13.50
C GLY A 210 -0.61 -3.46 -14.41
N LEU A 211 -0.94 -3.67 -15.69
CA LEU A 211 -0.04 -4.26 -16.68
C LEU A 211 1.17 -3.37 -16.97
N ASP A 212 0.99 -2.04 -17.01
CA ASP A 212 2.11 -1.13 -17.21
C ASP A 212 3.07 -1.19 -16.02
N LEU A 213 2.55 -1.21 -14.79
CA LEU A 213 3.37 -1.42 -13.60
C LEU A 213 4.06 -2.80 -13.63
N TRP A 214 3.36 -3.87 -14.01
CA TRP A 214 3.93 -5.19 -14.14
C TRP A 214 5.11 -5.24 -15.13
N ARG A 215 5.01 -4.52 -16.26
CA ARG A 215 6.11 -4.41 -17.25
C ARG A 215 7.32 -3.68 -16.66
N VAL A 216 7.10 -2.54 -16.01
CA VAL A 216 8.17 -1.73 -15.38
C VAL A 216 8.88 -2.49 -14.27
N LEU A 217 8.15 -3.29 -13.48
CA LEU A 217 8.71 -4.17 -12.45
C LEU A 217 9.42 -5.42 -13.01
N GLY A 218 9.62 -5.53 -14.33
CA GLY A 218 10.29 -6.66 -14.94
C GLY A 218 9.49 -7.97 -14.94
N LYS A 219 8.15 -7.86 -14.97
CA LYS A 219 7.21 -9.00 -15.01
C LYS A 219 7.35 -9.93 -13.80
N PRO A 220 7.16 -9.44 -12.58
CA PRO A 220 7.22 -10.24 -11.36
C PRO A 220 6.15 -11.33 -11.35
N LYS A 221 6.25 -12.25 -10.39
CA LYS A 221 5.20 -13.24 -10.12
C LYS A 221 3.85 -12.55 -9.89
N THR A 222 2.84 -12.93 -10.68
CA THR A 222 1.54 -12.25 -10.67
C THR A 222 0.38 -13.23 -10.73
N TYR A 223 -0.69 -12.92 -10.01
CA TYR A 223 -2.00 -13.54 -10.19
C TYR A 223 -2.96 -12.54 -10.84
N PHE A 224 -3.49 -12.91 -11.99
CA PHE A 224 -4.54 -12.19 -12.69
C PHE A 224 -5.89 -12.74 -12.26
N LEU A 225 -6.69 -11.91 -11.61
CA LEU A 225 -7.99 -12.28 -11.06
C LEU A 225 -9.10 -11.83 -12.02
N PRO A 226 -10.02 -12.70 -12.45
CA PRO A 226 -11.15 -12.29 -13.29
C PRO A 226 -12.22 -11.56 -12.47
N LEU A 227 -11.81 -10.50 -11.74
CA LEU A 227 -12.61 -9.75 -10.77
C LEU A 227 -12.36 -8.25 -10.96
N GLY A 228 -13.33 -7.44 -10.53
CA GLY A 228 -13.22 -6.00 -10.41
C GLY A 228 -12.56 -5.59 -9.10
N HIS A 229 -12.34 -4.29 -8.90
CA HIS A 229 -11.61 -3.76 -7.73
C HIS A 229 -12.19 -4.25 -6.39
N TYR A 230 -13.46 -4.00 -6.15
CA TYR A 230 -14.11 -4.35 -4.88
C TYR A 230 -14.36 -5.85 -4.72
N THR A 231 -14.71 -6.56 -5.81
CA THR A 231 -14.90 -8.02 -5.78
C THR A 231 -13.56 -8.74 -5.57
N ALA A 232 -12.47 -8.21 -6.10
CA ALA A 232 -11.13 -8.73 -5.85
C ALA A 232 -10.73 -8.56 -4.38
N LEU A 233 -11.09 -7.44 -3.73
CA LEU A 233 -10.87 -7.25 -2.29
C LEU A 233 -11.49 -8.38 -1.46
N LEU A 234 -12.70 -8.81 -1.81
CA LEU A 234 -13.38 -9.93 -1.15
C LEU A 234 -12.68 -11.28 -1.39
N ALA A 235 -11.99 -11.43 -2.53
CA ALA A 235 -11.24 -12.64 -2.86
C ALA A 235 -9.82 -12.68 -2.27
N VAL A 236 -9.23 -11.54 -1.90
CA VAL A 236 -7.87 -11.46 -1.33
C VAL A 236 -7.66 -12.38 -0.13
N PRO A 237 -8.60 -12.51 0.83
CA PRO A 237 -8.46 -13.45 1.94
C PRO A 237 -8.29 -14.92 1.51
N LEU A 238 -8.82 -15.32 0.35
CA LEU A 238 -8.64 -16.67 -0.20
C LEU A 238 -7.20 -16.91 -0.69
N LEU A 239 -6.48 -15.83 -1.02
CA LEU A 239 -5.11 -15.87 -1.50
C LEU A 239 -4.06 -15.70 -0.38
N LYS A 240 -4.50 -15.52 0.87
CA LYS A 240 -3.61 -15.27 2.02
C LYS A 240 -2.47 -16.30 2.15
N TRP A 241 -2.75 -17.56 1.85
CA TRP A 241 -1.74 -18.63 1.90
C TRP A 241 -0.69 -18.52 0.79
N LYS A 242 -1.07 -18.01 -0.40
CA LYS A 242 -0.12 -17.75 -1.49
C LYS A 242 0.78 -16.55 -1.14
N VAL A 243 0.22 -15.53 -0.53
CA VAL A 243 0.94 -14.37 0.02
C VAL A 243 1.91 -14.81 1.10
N LEU A 244 1.45 -15.61 2.08
CA LEU A 244 2.30 -16.16 3.14
C LEU A 244 3.45 -17.00 2.58
N LYS A 245 3.16 -17.90 1.62
CA LYS A 245 4.19 -18.71 0.96
C LYS A 245 5.26 -17.87 0.27
N PHE A 246 4.86 -16.74 -0.32
CA PHE A 246 5.82 -15.80 -0.91
C PHE A 246 6.76 -15.21 0.16
N PHE A 247 6.24 -14.67 1.26
CA PHE A 247 7.07 -14.11 2.33
C PHE A 247 7.92 -15.19 3.02
N ARG A 248 7.37 -16.38 3.30
CA ARG A 248 8.14 -17.50 3.87
C ARG A 248 9.34 -17.86 3.01
N LYS A 249 9.14 -17.97 1.68
CA LYS A 249 10.23 -18.24 0.73
C LYS A 249 11.28 -17.13 0.75
N LYS A 250 10.85 -15.85 0.78
CA LYS A 250 11.77 -14.71 0.75
C LYS A 250 12.60 -14.58 2.02
N PHE A 251 12.02 -14.89 3.16
CA PHE A 251 12.67 -14.72 4.46
C PHE A 251 13.14 -16.02 5.10
N ASN A 252 13.11 -17.12 4.36
CA ASN A 252 13.53 -18.45 4.83
C ASN A 252 12.82 -18.87 6.15
N VAL A 253 11.53 -18.53 6.27
CA VAL A 253 10.69 -18.91 7.44
C VAL A 253 10.12 -20.28 7.19
N ARG A 254 10.48 -21.25 8.05
CA ARG A 254 9.94 -22.61 8.00
C ARG A 254 8.46 -22.60 8.42
N GLU A 255 7.70 -23.57 7.93
CA GLU A 255 6.35 -23.78 8.44
C GLU A 255 6.45 -24.23 9.90
N ALA A 256 5.69 -23.56 10.78
CA ALA A 256 5.53 -24.09 12.12
C ALA A 256 4.87 -25.47 11.99
N VAL A 257 5.54 -26.50 12.47
CA VAL A 257 4.92 -27.83 12.62
C VAL A 257 3.80 -27.66 13.62
N LYS A 258 2.56 -27.70 13.16
CA LYS A 258 1.42 -27.81 14.07
C LYS A 258 1.51 -29.20 14.72
N ILE A 259 2.00 -29.23 15.96
CA ILE A 259 1.90 -30.38 16.85
C ILE A 259 0.44 -30.53 17.28
#